data_c07465eb40394215d77cce0e21cf0afa
#
_entry.id   c07465eb40394215d77cce0e21cf0afa
#
_cell.length_a   1.000
_cell.length_b   1.000
_cell.length_c   1.000
_cell.angle_alpha   90.00
_cell.angle_beta   90.00
_cell.angle_gamma   90.00
#
_symmetry.space_group_name_H-M   'P 1'
#
loop_
_entity.id
_entity.type
_entity.pdbx_description
1 polymer ?
#
loop_
_entity_poly.entity_id
_entity_poly.type
_entity_poly.pdbx_seq_one_letter_code
_entity_poly.pdbx_strand_id
1 'polypeptide(L)'
;EIGLGIPAEPLFRSSLEFLEDANVLKKDRNGNYVQTDKSISMGSVDAVPIAAKDLQRQMGELAVKALDLPLAERSMSGVVVGLTQDSYERIKKELLECRRRIIAIATESNETQRVYRLNLQLFPISEDLEVANKALKNKEERNEKKRV
;
A
#
# COMPACT_ATOMS: atom_id res chain seq x y z
N GLU A 1 5.07 -34.06 -8.76
CA GLU A 1 5.29 -32.88 -9.63
C GLU A 1 3.95 -32.42 -10.17
N ILE A 2 3.37 -31.39 -9.57
CA ILE A 2 2.25 -30.64 -10.15
C ILE A 2 2.85 -29.34 -10.66
N GLY A 3 3.23 -29.34 -11.94
CA GLY A 3 3.65 -28.16 -12.66
C GLY A 3 2.47 -27.22 -12.83
N LEU A 4 2.34 -26.22 -11.96
CA LEU A 4 1.51 -25.06 -12.19
C LEU A 4 2.17 -24.21 -13.27
N GLY A 5 1.71 -24.40 -14.52
CA GLY A 5 2.17 -23.68 -15.71
C GLY A 5 1.73 -22.22 -15.74
N ILE A 6 2.13 -21.43 -14.75
CA ILE A 6 2.13 -19.99 -14.84
C ILE A 6 3.57 -19.59 -15.10
N PRO A 7 3.91 -18.98 -16.26
CA PRO A 7 5.24 -18.46 -16.46
C PRO A 7 5.48 -17.33 -15.46
N ALA A 8 6.12 -17.64 -14.35
CA ALA A 8 6.54 -16.66 -13.35
C ALA A 8 7.56 -15.64 -13.92
N GLU A 9 8.14 -15.93 -15.07
CA GLU A 9 9.20 -15.15 -15.68
C GLU A 9 8.86 -13.69 -16.03
N PRO A 10 7.73 -13.34 -16.67
CA PRO A 10 7.52 -11.93 -17.02
C PRO A 10 7.21 -11.03 -15.81
N LEU A 11 6.45 -11.55 -14.83
CA LEU A 11 6.10 -10.80 -13.61
C LEU A 11 7.30 -10.65 -12.68
N PHE A 12 8.14 -11.67 -12.58
CA PHE A 12 9.31 -11.66 -11.72
C PHE A 12 10.42 -10.77 -12.30
N ARG A 13 10.64 -10.82 -13.61
CA ARG A 13 11.65 -10.00 -14.30
C ARG A 13 11.31 -8.52 -14.23
N SER A 14 10.07 -8.12 -14.51
CA SER A 14 9.61 -6.74 -14.38
C SER A 14 9.66 -6.24 -12.93
N SER A 15 9.45 -7.11 -11.95
CA SER A 15 9.59 -6.79 -10.53
C SER A 15 11.04 -6.57 -10.12
N LEU A 16 11.98 -7.37 -10.65
CA LEU A 16 13.41 -7.19 -10.38
C LEU A 16 13.96 -5.92 -11.03
N GLU A 17 13.60 -5.63 -12.28
CA GLU A 17 13.95 -4.38 -12.98
C GLU A 17 13.40 -3.17 -12.21
N PHE A 18 12.16 -3.23 -11.78
CA PHE A 18 11.57 -2.19 -10.94
C PHE A 18 12.32 -1.97 -9.62
N LEU A 19 12.73 -3.05 -8.94
CA LEU A 19 13.51 -2.97 -7.70
C LEU A 19 14.94 -2.48 -7.94
N GLU A 20 15.52 -2.76 -9.09
CA GLU A 20 16.82 -2.22 -9.53
C GLU A 20 16.71 -0.72 -9.81
N ASP A 21 15.70 -0.28 -10.56
CA ASP A 21 15.42 1.13 -10.86
C ASP A 21 15.11 1.93 -9.57
N ALA A 22 14.41 1.32 -8.64
CA ALA A 22 14.14 1.90 -7.32
C ALA A 22 15.35 1.86 -6.37
N ASN A 23 16.51 1.37 -6.85
CA ASN A 23 17.74 1.20 -6.06
C ASN A 23 17.57 0.34 -4.79
N VAL A 24 16.63 -0.59 -4.81
CA VAL A 24 16.39 -1.58 -3.75
C VAL A 24 17.33 -2.76 -3.91
N LEU A 25 17.54 -3.16 -5.17
CA LEU A 25 18.45 -4.22 -5.56
C LEU A 25 19.57 -3.64 -6.45
N LYS A 26 20.71 -4.29 -6.41
CA LYS A 26 21.81 -4.08 -7.37
C LYS A 26 22.40 -5.43 -7.76
N LYS A 27 23.03 -5.50 -8.92
CA LYS A 27 23.82 -6.68 -9.30
C LYS A 27 25.21 -6.62 -8.67
N ASP A 28 25.63 -7.72 -8.07
CA ASP A 28 27.01 -7.90 -7.63
C ASP A 28 27.94 -8.18 -8.83
N ARG A 29 29.24 -8.39 -8.55
CA ARG A 29 30.25 -8.70 -9.58
C ARG A 29 30.00 -10.02 -10.33
N ASN A 30 29.19 -10.90 -9.76
CA ASN A 30 28.84 -12.21 -10.32
C ASN A 30 27.49 -12.19 -11.05
N GLY A 31 26.81 -11.01 -11.12
CA GLY A 31 25.51 -10.86 -11.75
C GLY A 31 24.32 -11.25 -10.85
N ASN A 32 24.54 -11.58 -9.57
CA ASN A 32 23.48 -11.89 -8.63
C ASN A 32 22.86 -10.60 -8.07
N TYR A 33 21.54 -10.62 -7.88
CA TYR A 33 20.85 -9.53 -7.21
C TYR A 33 21.15 -9.54 -5.70
N VAL A 34 21.63 -8.42 -5.20
CA VAL A 34 21.86 -8.17 -3.77
C VAL A 34 21.11 -6.91 -3.35
N GLN A 35 20.59 -6.89 -2.16
CA GLN A 35 19.87 -5.73 -1.63
C GLN A 35 20.85 -4.58 -1.34
N THR A 36 20.51 -3.36 -1.76
CA THR A 36 21.34 -2.17 -1.54
C THR A 36 21.26 -1.68 -0.10
N ASP A 37 20.02 -1.60 0.43
CA ASP A 37 19.71 -1.29 1.82
C ASP A 37 18.67 -2.28 2.35
N LYS A 38 18.73 -2.58 3.65
CA LYS A 38 17.83 -3.56 4.28
C LYS A 38 16.35 -3.16 4.24
N SER A 39 16.06 -1.88 4.10
CA SER A 39 14.70 -1.38 3.93
C SER A 39 14.68 -0.09 3.15
N ILE A 40 13.75 0.02 2.20
CA ILE A 40 13.43 1.29 1.56
C ILE A 40 12.10 1.77 2.09
N SER A 41 12.18 2.85 2.85
CA SER A 41 11.03 3.59 3.32
C SER A 41 10.81 4.79 2.40
N MET A 42 9.69 4.83 1.68
CA MET A 42 9.22 6.09 1.12
C MET A 42 8.80 6.98 2.29
N GLY A 43 9.49 8.13 2.46
CA GLY A 43 9.25 9.09 3.52
C GLY A 43 7.81 9.59 3.60
N SER A 44 7.52 10.41 4.61
CA SER A 44 6.20 11.02 4.79
C SER A 44 5.76 11.79 3.53
N VAL A 45 4.55 11.54 3.08
CA VAL A 45 4.05 11.72 1.72
C VAL A 45 3.43 13.10 1.50
N ASP A 46 3.79 14.12 2.28
CA ASP A 46 3.14 15.44 2.21
C ASP A 46 3.55 16.29 0.99
N ALA A 47 4.54 15.86 0.24
CA ALA A 47 4.93 16.50 -1.02
C ALA A 47 5.30 15.44 -2.06
N VAL A 48 4.27 14.78 -2.62
CA VAL A 48 4.51 13.68 -3.55
C VAL A 48 4.58 14.17 -4.99
N PRO A 49 5.74 14.12 -5.64
CA PRO A 49 5.86 14.27 -7.08
C PRO A 49 4.97 13.27 -7.82
N ILE A 50 4.60 13.57 -9.06
CA ILE A 50 3.80 12.68 -9.94
C ILE A 50 4.34 11.24 -9.93
N ALA A 51 5.66 11.05 -9.92
CA ALA A 51 6.33 9.76 -9.84
C ALA A 51 5.91 8.91 -8.63
N ALA A 52 5.65 9.54 -7.47
CA ALA A 52 5.24 8.78 -6.29
C ALA A 52 3.77 8.35 -6.35
N LYS A 53 2.89 9.10 -7.05
CA LYS A 53 1.52 8.66 -7.31
C LYS A 53 1.51 7.43 -8.23
N ASP A 54 2.33 7.44 -9.27
CA ASP A 54 2.44 6.31 -10.19
C ASP A 54 3.01 5.09 -9.50
N LEU A 55 4.00 5.27 -8.63
CA LEU A 55 4.51 4.18 -7.81
C LEU A 55 3.44 3.61 -6.87
N GLN A 56 2.63 4.46 -6.21
CA GLN A 56 1.53 3.98 -5.37
C GLN A 56 0.46 3.21 -6.17
N ARG A 57 0.17 3.64 -7.41
CA ARG A 57 -0.73 2.93 -8.32
C ARG A 57 -0.19 1.55 -8.66
N GLN A 58 1.08 1.47 -9.09
CA GLN A 58 1.74 0.20 -9.40
C GLN A 58 1.76 -0.75 -8.19
N MET A 59 1.98 -0.23 -6.98
CA MET A 59 1.93 -1.03 -5.76
C MET A 59 0.53 -1.56 -5.46
N GLY A 60 -0.52 -0.79 -5.77
CA GLY A 60 -1.90 -1.24 -5.71
C GLY A 60 -2.19 -2.37 -6.71
N GLU A 61 -1.73 -2.23 -7.94
CA GLU A 61 -1.87 -3.24 -8.99
C GLU A 61 -1.15 -4.54 -8.62
N LEU A 62 0.04 -4.46 -8.03
CA LEU A 62 0.74 -5.63 -7.51
C LEU A 62 -0.03 -6.32 -6.39
N ALA A 63 -0.69 -5.57 -5.49
CA ALA A 63 -1.52 -6.15 -4.46
C ALA A 63 -2.74 -6.89 -5.04
N VAL A 64 -3.35 -6.36 -6.11
CA VAL A 64 -4.43 -7.06 -6.82
C VAL A 64 -3.93 -8.36 -7.43
N LYS A 65 -2.79 -8.35 -8.13
CA LYS A 65 -2.18 -9.57 -8.70
C LYS A 65 -1.81 -10.60 -7.64
N ALA A 66 -1.43 -10.16 -6.44
CA ALA A 66 -1.12 -11.05 -5.33
C ALA A 66 -2.34 -11.82 -4.78
N LEU A 67 -3.57 -11.48 -5.20
CA LEU A 67 -4.77 -12.26 -4.88
C LEU A 67 -4.74 -13.67 -5.50
N ASP A 68 -3.98 -13.86 -6.56
CA ASP A 68 -3.83 -15.16 -7.24
C ASP A 68 -2.77 -16.07 -6.57
N LEU A 69 -1.99 -15.54 -5.61
CA LEU A 69 -1.03 -16.34 -4.86
C LEU A 69 -1.76 -17.29 -3.89
N PRO A 70 -1.15 -18.43 -3.54
CA PRO A 70 -1.64 -19.31 -2.49
C PRO A 70 -1.83 -18.56 -1.15
N LEU A 71 -2.84 -18.93 -0.37
CA LEU A 71 -3.12 -18.30 0.93
C LEU A 71 -1.94 -18.32 1.91
N ALA A 72 -1.11 -19.36 1.83
CA ALA A 72 0.10 -19.49 2.67
C ALA A 72 1.22 -18.49 2.30
N GLU A 73 1.15 -17.89 1.11
CA GLU A 73 2.19 -16.97 0.60
C GLU A 73 1.79 -15.50 0.69
N ARG A 74 0.55 -15.20 1.10
CA ARG A 74 0.03 -13.84 1.23
C ARG A 74 -0.69 -13.62 2.54
N SER A 75 -0.64 -12.39 3.03
CA SER A 75 -1.47 -11.95 4.16
C SER A 75 -2.19 -10.68 3.73
N MET A 76 -3.51 -10.75 3.64
CA MET A 76 -4.34 -9.61 3.24
C MET A 76 -5.45 -9.44 4.26
N SER A 77 -5.51 -8.27 4.86
CA SER A 77 -6.54 -7.89 5.82
C SER A 77 -6.90 -6.43 5.67
N GLY A 78 -8.09 -6.08 6.08
CA GLY A 78 -8.56 -4.70 6.07
C GLY A 78 -9.72 -4.53 7.04
N VAL A 79 -9.95 -3.28 7.45
CA VAL A 79 -11.10 -2.89 8.26
C VAL A 79 -11.76 -1.67 7.63
N VAL A 80 -13.07 -1.57 7.79
CA VAL A 80 -13.83 -0.36 7.47
C VAL A 80 -14.32 0.23 8.78
N VAL A 81 -13.94 1.48 9.06
CA VAL A 81 -14.22 2.15 10.33
C VAL A 81 -14.66 3.59 10.10
N GLY A 82 -15.59 4.07 10.90
CA GLY A 82 -15.90 5.50 10.98
C GLY A 82 -14.92 6.17 11.93
N LEU A 83 -14.36 7.30 11.51
CA LEU A 83 -13.32 8.01 12.26
C LEU A 83 -13.69 9.49 12.45
N THR A 84 -13.34 10.02 13.61
CA THR A 84 -13.18 11.46 13.81
C THR A 84 -11.80 11.90 13.31
N GLN A 85 -11.60 13.21 13.12
CA GLN A 85 -10.29 13.74 12.73
C GLN A 85 -9.19 13.39 13.75
N ASP A 86 -9.50 13.45 15.04
CA ASP A 86 -8.55 13.04 16.10
C ASP A 86 -8.18 11.57 15.99
N SER A 87 -9.17 10.69 15.83
CA SER A 87 -8.93 9.25 15.64
C SER A 87 -8.11 8.96 14.38
N TYR A 88 -8.36 9.68 13.28
CA TYR A 88 -7.58 9.57 12.06
C TYR A 88 -6.09 9.90 12.29
N GLU A 89 -5.80 11.03 12.96
CA GLU A 89 -4.41 11.41 13.26
C GLU A 89 -3.71 10.43 14.20
N ARG A 90 -4.43 9.87 15.17
CA ARG A 90 -3.91 8.82 16.06
C ARG A 90 -3.58 7.54 15.28
N ILE A 91 -4.47 7.09 14.40
CA ILE A 91 -4.22 5.91 13.55
C ILE A 91 -3.01 6.14 12.62
N LYS A 92 -2.86 7.33 12.04
CA LYS A 92 -1.65 7.65 11.24
C LYS A 92 -0.36 7.44 12.04
N LYS A 93 -0.34 7.85 13.31
CA LYS A 93 0.82 7.62 14.19
C LYS A 93 1.05 6.13 14.43
N GLU A 94 -0.02 5.36 14.72
CA GLU A 94 0.07 3.91 14.91
C GLU A 94 0.58 3.19 13.65
N LEU A 95 0.14 3.58 12.46
CA LEU A 95 0.63 3.02 11.21
C LEU A 95 2.13 3.31 11.01
N LEU A 96 2.59 4.51 11.40
CA LEU A 96 4.00 4.87 11.35
C LEU A 96 4.84 3.99 12.30
N GLU A 97 4.38 3.80 13.53
CA GLU A 97 5.06 2.96 14.52
C GLU A 97 5.01 1.47 14.12
N CYS A 98 3.89 1.00 13.59
CA CYS A 98 3.76 -0.35 13.04
C CYS A 98 4.81 -0.58 11.94
N ARG A 99 4.95 0.37 11.00
CA ARG A 99 5.95 0.30 9.94
C ARG A 99 7.36 0.22 10.50
N ARG A 100 7.71 1.02 11.52
CA ARG A 100 9.02 0.99 12.18
C ARG A 100 9.31 -0.37 12.80
N ARG A 101 8.34 -0.94 13.51
CA ARG A 101 8.48 -2.28 14.12
C ARG A 101 8.69 -3.36 13.07
N ILE A 102 7.96 -3.30 11.95
CA ILE A 102 8.12 -4.27 10.86
C ILE A 102 9.51 -4.16 10.21
N ILE A 103 10.01 -2.94 9.99
CA ILE A 103 11.37 -2.74 9.48
C ILE A 103 12.39 -3.31 10.45
N ALA A 104 12.24 -3.10 11.75
CA ALA A 104 13.14 -3.66 12.76
C ALA A 104 13.18 -5.20 12.67
N ILE A 105 12.01 -5.87 12.62
CA ILE A 105 11.93 -7.32 12.45
C ILE A 105 12.62 -7.76 11.15
N ALA A 106 12.37 -7.07 10.03
CA ALA A 106 12.97 -7.43 8.75
C ALA A 106 14.49 -7.26 8.72
N THR A 107 15.04 -6.44 9.62
CA THR A 107 16.51 -6.20 9.72
C THR A 107 17.22 -7.05 10.76
N GLU A 108 16.52 -7.89 11.52
CA GLU A 108 17.11 -8.79 12.51
C GLU A 108 18.01 -9.86 11.86
N SER A 109 17.62 -10.35 10.68
CA SER A 109 18.41 -11.33 9.93
C SER A 109 19.22 -10.67 8.81
N ASN A 110 20.40 -11.21 8.55
CA ASN A 110 21.24 -10.82 7.41
C ASN A 110 20.93 -11.66 6.14
N GLU A 111 20.13 -12.71 6.28
CA GLU A 111 19.76 -13.61 5.19
C GLU A 111 18.40 -13.21 4.61
N THR A 112 18.36 -12.92 3.34
CA THR A 112 17.12 -12.63 2.60
C THR A 112 16.83 -13.74 1.63
N GLN A 113 15.74 -14.45 1.83
CA GLN A 113 15.29 -15.51 0.95
C GLN A 113 14.31 -15.01 -0.11
N ARG A 114 13.48 -14.01 0.22
CA ARG A 114 12.43 -13.49 -0.66
C ARG A 114 12.14 -12.02 -0.32
N VAL A 115 11.83 -11.22 -1.32
CA VAL A 115 11.41 -9.83 -1.13
C VAL A 115 9.89 -9.76 -1.03
N TYR A 116 9.40 -9.08 0.00
CA TYR A 116 7.97 -8.85 0.24
C TYR A 116 7.62 -7.39 0.13
N ARG A 117 6.41 -7.11 -0.34
CA ARG A 117 5.82 -5.78 -0.28
C ARG A 117 4.75 -5.74 0.80
N LEU A 118 4.86 -4.77 1.70
CA LEU A 118 3.81 -4.40 2.65
C LEU A 118 3.19 -3.07 2.22
N ASN A 119 1.87 -3.03 2.07
CA ASN A 119 1.10 -1.82 1.85
C ASN A 119 0.29 -1.49 3.11
N LEU A 120 0.46 -0.28 3.62
CA LEU A 120 -0.34 0.29 4.70
C LEU A 120 -1.05 1.53 4.15
N GLN A 121 -2.36 1.46 3.99
CA GLN A 121 -3.16 2.50 3.35
C GLN A 121 -4.32 2.87 4.25
N LEU A 122 -4.51 4.17 4.47
CA LEU A 122 -5.64 4.75 5.18
C LEU A 122 -6.20 5.88 4.33
N PHE A 123 -7.41 5.73 3.83
CA PHE A 123 -8.05 6.72 2.96
C PHE A 123 -9.57 6.69 3.15
N PRO A 124 -10.28 7.81 2.93
CA PRO A 124 -11.73 7.85 3.01
C PRO A 124 -12.37 7.13 1.83
N ILE A 125 -13.44 6.40 2.10
CA ILE A 125 -14.31 5.75 1.10
C ILE A 125 -15.70 6.37 1.04
N SER A 126 -15.94 7.43 1.82
CA SER A 126 -17.16 8.22 1.84
C SER A 126 -16.84 9.71 1.82
N GLU A 127 -17.83 10.51 1.50
CA GLU A 127 -17.79 11.94 1.78
C GLU A 127 -17.84 12.19 3.30
N ASP A 128 -17.46 13.40 3.71
CA ASP A 128 -17.62 13.85 5.09
C ASP A 128 -19.11 13.81 5.48
N LEU A 129 -19.42 13.07 6.55
CA LEU A 129 -20.79 12.86 6.99
C LEU A 129 -21.48 14.14 7.43
N GLU A 130 -20.76 15.14 7.98
CA GLU A 130 -21.33 16.42 8.34
C GLU A 130 -21.73 17.20 7.08
N VAL A 131 -20.90 17.18 6.05
CA VAL A 131 -21.19 17.82 4.76
C VAL A 131 -22.38 17.12 4.08
N ALA A 132 -22.39 15.80 4.05
CA ALA A 132 -23.47 15.02 3.47
C ALA A 132 -24.83 15.27 4.18
N ASN A 133 -24.83 15.27 5.51
CA ASN A 133 -26.03 15.53 6.31
C ASN A 133 -26.55 16.97 6.12
N LYS A 134 -25.65 17.94 6.02
CA LYS A 134 -26.04 19.33 5.75
C LYS A 134 -26.65 19.49 4.35
N ALA A 135 -26.10 18.79 3.37
CA ALA A 135 -26.65 18.79 2.01
C ALA A 135 -28.04 18.15 1.94
N LEU A 136 -28.28 17.08 2.70
CA LEU A 136 -29.59 16.42 2.81
C LEU A 136 -30.64 17.35 3.43
N LYS A 137 -30.32 17.98 4.57
CA LYS A 137 -31.21 18.94 5.23
C LYS A 137 -31.59 20.10 4.31
N ASN A 138 -30.63 20.67 3.60
CA ASN A 138 -30.87 21.75 2.66
C ASN A 138 -31.78 21.32 1.48
N LYS A 139 -31.70 20.04 1.04
CA LYS A 139 -32.61 19.51 0.01
C LYS A 139 -34.02 19.32 0.53
N GLU A 140 -34.19 18.86 1.75
CA GLU A 140 -35.50 18.68 2.39
C GLU A 140 -36.20 20.03 2.55
N GLU A 141 -35.55 21.03 3.10
CA GLU A 141 -36.06 22.38 3.24
C GLU A 141 -36.47 23.02 1.89
N ARG A 142 -35.69 22.78 0.84
CA ARG A 142 -36.04 23.27 -0.51
C ARG A 142 -37.27 22.58 -1.09
N ASN A 143 -37.46 21.32 -0.80
CA ASN A 143 -38.61 20.56 -1.28
C ASN A 143 -39.88 20.93 -0.52
N GLU A 144 -39.80 21.21 0.76
CA GLU A 144 -40.93 21.73 1.55
C GLU A 144 -41.40 23.09 1.06
N LYS A 145 -40.48 24.02 0.77
CA LYS A 145 -40.81 25.36 0.21
C LYS A 145 -41.42 25.34 -1.19
N LYS A 146 -41.29 24.27 -1.93
CA LYS A 146 -41.87 24.07 -3.26
C LYS A 146 -43.28 23.46 -3.21
N ARG A 147 -43.69 22.91 -2.05
CA ARG A 147 -44.99 22.27 -1.85
C ARG A 147 -46.05 23.18 -1.26
N VAL A 148 -45.66 24.41 -0.86
CA VAL A 148 -46.56 25.50 -0.43
C VAL A 148 -46.74 26.48 -1.58
#